data_86a60ce4dc43642a70e3b8924bfd8369
#
_entry.id   86a60ce4dc43642a70e3b8924bfd8369
#
_cell.length_a   1.000
_cell.length_b   1.000
_cell.length_c   1.000
_cell.angle_alpha   90.00
_cell.angle_beta   90.00
_cell.angle_gamma   90.00
#
_symmetry.space_group_name_H-M   'P 1'
#
loop_
_entity.id
_entity.type
_entity.pdbx_description
1 polymer ?
#
loop_
_entity_poly.entity_id
_entity_poly.type
_entity_poly.pdbx_seq_one_letter_code
_entity_poly.pdbx_strand_id
1 'polypeptide(L)'
;NKIDLPASEIDRTKKQIESNKIKLDSKIQLIKPLSFSDYCSLQKDSFVVLSDSGTIFEESSILNFRALNLRESHERPEAVEETTVVISGLKKERILQGIEILQNQFTGLKRNINIVNDYNVKNVSFKVERLIASYIDYVNRVVWQKEF
;
A
#
# COMPACT_ATOMS: atom_id res chain seq x y z
N ASN A 1 18.80 7.51 -10.69
CA ASN A 1 17.55 7.94 -11.34
C ASN A 1 16.53 8.18 -10.23
N LYS A 2 16.30 9.44 -9.89
CA LYS A 2 15.19 9.85 -9.04
C LYS A 2 13.91 9.59 -9.81
N ILE A 3 13.03 8.75 -9.28
CA ILE A 3 11.64 8.71 -9.71
C ILE A 3 10.97 9.86 -8.96
N ASP A 4 10.84 10.99 -9.62
CA ASP A 4 10.02 12.09 -9.13
C ASP A 4 8.56 11.65 -9.28
N LEU A 5 7.94 11.26 -8.17
CA LEU A 5 6.49 11.14 -8.12
C LEU A 5 5.90 12.53 -8.33
N PRO A 6 4.80 12.67 -9.10
CA PRO A 6 4.26 13.97 -9.42
C PRO A 6 3.89 14.72 -8.12
N ALA A 7 4.42 15.91 -7.98
CA ALA A 7 4.15 16.85 -6.88
C ALA A 7 2.64 17.18 -6.71
N SER A 8 1.81 16.74 -7.65
CA SER A 8 0.39 17.07 -7.76
C SER A 8 -0.50 16.58 -6.62
N GLU A 9 -0.20 15.43 -5.98
CA GLU A 9 -1.11 14.89 -4.94
C GLU A 9 -0.90 15.57 -3.59
N ILE A 10 0.33 15.86 -3.20
CA ILE A 10 0.61 16.59 -1.95
C ILE A 10 0.14 18.03 -2.05
N ASP A 11 0.35 18.66 -3.20
CA ASP A 11 -0.16 20.00 -3.46
C ASP A 11 -1.70 20.04 -3.44
N ARG A 12 -2.35 18.96 -3.87
CA ARG A 12 -3.83 18.85 -3.80
C ARG A 12 -4.30 18.77 -2.35
N THR A 13 -3.74 17.90 -1.53
CA THR A 13 -4.09 17.76 -0.12
C THR A 13 -3.82 19.05 0.65
N LYS A 14 -2.66 19.67 0.45
CA LYS A 14 -2.29 20.94 1.05
C LYS A 14 -3.28 22.05 0.66
N LYS A 15 -3.60 22.18 -0.63
CA LYS A 15 -4.61 23.14 -1.12
C LYS A 15 -5.99 22.90 -0.49
N GLN A 16 -6.40 21.63 -0.32
CA GLN A 16 -7.66 21.31 0.35
C GLN A 16 -7.66 21.71 1.83
N ILE A 17 -6.57 21.48 2.55
CA ILE A 17 -6.41 21.89 3.94
C ILE A 17 -6.49 23.43 4.05
N GLU A 18 -5.79 24.14 3.18
CA GLU A 18 -5.77 25.61 3.16
C GLU A 18 -7.15 26.20 2.76
N SER A 19 -7.77 25.68 1.71
CA SER A 19 -9.07 26.17 1.22
C SER A 19 -10.20 25.95 2.22
N ASN A 20 -10.16 24.83 2.95
CA ASN A 20 -11.14 24.52 4.00
C ASN A 20 -10.76 25.13 5.36
N LYS A 21 -9.67 25.90 5.42
CA LYS A 21 -9.16 26.54 6.67
C LYS A 21 -8.99 25.56 7.82
N ILE A 22 -8.56 24.34 7.51
CA ILE A 22 -8.34 23.28 8.52
C ILE A 22 -7.07 23.62 9.30
N LYS A 23 -7.23 23.83 10.59
CA LYS A 23 -6.09 24.05 11.50
C LYS A 23 -5.52 22.71 11.92
N LEU A 24 -4.33 22.38 11.44
CA LEU A 24 -3.60 21.19 11.84
C LEU A 24 -2.97 21.37 13.22
N ASP A 25 -2.91 20.29 13.98
CA ASP A 25 -2.12 20.23 15.21
C ASP A 25 -0.64 20.38 14.89
N SER A 26 0.14 20.99 15.79
CA SER A 26 1.58 21.22 15.62
C SER A 26 2.41 19.94 15.47
N LYS A 27 1.87 18.79 15.88
CA LYS A 27 2.50 17.48 15.74
C LYS A 27 2.31 16.88 14.34
N ILE A 28 1.43 17.45 13.51
CA ILE A 28 1.20 16.98 12.14
C ILE A 28 2.22 17.62 11.21
N GLN A 29 3.00 16.80 10.52
CA GLN A 29 3.99 17.24 9.55
C GLN A 29 3.55 16.87 8.14
N LEU A 30 3.51 17.88 7.27
CA LEU A 30 3.32 17.69 5.83
C LEU A 30 4.70 17.57 5.19
N ILE A 31 5.06 16.36 4.78
CA ILE A 31 6.37 16.08 4.17
C ILE A 31 6.25 15.93 2.66
N LYS A 32 7.36 16.19 1.95
CA LYS A 32 7.43 15.91 0.51
C LYS A 32 7.46 14.40 0.25
N PRO A 33 7.11 13.94 -0.99
CA PRO A 33 7.27 12.56 -1.36
C PRO A 33 8.68 12.06 -1.07
N LEU A 34 8.74 10.90 -0.45
CA LEU A 34 9.99 10.23 -0.09
C LEU A 34 10.49 9.36 -1.24
N SER A 35 11.77 8.99 -1.22
CA SER A 35 12.26 7.88 -2.02
C SER A 35 11.57 6.58 -1.59
N PHE A 36 11.55 5.57 -2.47
CA PHE A 36 10.93 4.28 -2.13
C PHE A 36 11.56 3.65 -0.88
N SER A 37 12.89 3.70 -0.77
CA SER A 37 13.61 3.16 0.39
C SER A 37 13.29 3.89 1.69
N ASP A 38 13.23 5.22 1.64
CA ASP A 38 12.91 6.03 2.81
C ASP A 38 11.46 5.83 3.24
N TYR A 39 10.54 5.70 2.28
CA TYR A 39 9.15 5.40 2.55
C TYR A 39 8.97 4.04 3.22
N CYS A 40 9.62 2.98 2.71
CA CYS A 40 9.60 1.66 3.33
C CYS A 40 10.20 1.66 4.74
N SER A 41 11.28 2.43 4.96
CA SER A 41 11.87 2.58 6.29
C SER A 41 10.90 3.26 7.25
N LEU A 42 10.28 4.35 6.82
CA LEU A 42 9.30 5.07 7.63
C LEU A 42 8.10 4.19 8.00
N GLN A 43 7.60 3.38 7.06
CA GLN A 43 6.52 2.43 7.32
C GLN A 43 6.90 1.41 8.41
N LYS A 44 8.10 0.82 8.31
CA LYS A 44 8.59 -0.18 9.27
C LYS A 44 8.78 0.38 10.68
N ASP A 45 9.22 1.62 10.79
CA ASP A 45 9.52 2.28 12.06
C ASP A 45 8.29 3.01 12.65
N SER A 46 7.18 3.08 11.90
CA SER A 46 5.97 3.73 12.37
C SER A 46 5.21 2.88 13.40
N PHE A 47 4.49 3.55 14.29
CA PHE A 47 3.56 2.88 15.20
C PHE A 47 2.42 2.21 14.44
N VAL A 48 1.84 2.90 13.45
CA VAL A 48 0.80 2.43 12.53
C VAL A 48 0.83 3.26 11.26
N VAL A 49 0.58 2.62 10.12
CA VAL A 49 0.40 3.29 8.82
C VAL A 49 -1.09 3.36 8.50
N LEU A 50 -1.58 4.55 8.22
CA LEU A 50 -2.94 4.80 7.71
C LEU A 50 -2.84 5.11 6.22
N SER A 51 -3.54 4.36 5.38
CA SER A 51 -3.46 4.54 3.93
C SER A 51 -4.78 4.19 3.24
N ASP A 52 -5.07 4.89 2.16
CA ASP A 52 -6.14 4.54 1.21
C ASP A 52 -5.62 3.80 -0.02
N SER A 53 -4.31 3.55 -0.10
CA SER A 53 -3.68 2.80 -1.19
C SER A 53 -4.02 1.31 -1.14
N GLY A 54 -4.20 0.67 -2.31
CA GLY A 54 -4.32 -0.79 -2.41
C GLY A 54 -3.03 -1.52 -2.07
N THR A 55 -1.86 -0.92 -2.36
CA THR A 55 -0.55 -1.55 -2.12
C THR A 55 -0.18 -1.71 -0.64
N ILE A 56 -0.93 -1.06 0.26
CA ILE A 56 -0.70 -1.20 1.71
C ILE A 56 -0.83 -2.66 2.18
N PHE A 57 -1.63 -3.46 1.49
CA PHE A 57 -1.84 -4.87 1.82
C PHE A 57 -0.58 -5.69 1.54
N GLU A 58 0.02 -5.50 0.37
CA GLU A 58 1.28 -6.15 -0.02
C GLU A 58 2.43 -5.65 0.85
N GLU A 59 2.53 -4.34 1.03
CA GLU A 59 3.59 -3.69 1.81
C GLU A 59 3.57 -4.15 3.28
N SER A 60 2.41 -4.11 3.94
CA SER A 60 2.26 -4.56 5.33
C SER A 60 2.53 -6.05 5.49
N SER A 61 2.03 -6.89 4.57
CA SER A 61 2.27 -8.32 4.60
C SER A 61 3.75 -8.66 4.47
N ILE A 62 4.46 -8.03 3.53
CA ILE A 62 5.87 -8.32 3.26
C ILE A 62 6.78 -7.74 4.35
N LEU A 63 6.60 -6.46 4.70
CA LEU A 63 7.47 -5.73 5.62
C LEU A 63 7.09 -5.90 7.10
N ASN A 64 5.93 -6.48 7.39
CA ASN A 64 5.42 -6.75 8.73
C ASN A 64 5.35 -5.50 9.63
N PHE A 65 4.62 -4.51 9.19
CA PHE A 65 4.24 -3.35 10.00
C PHE A 65 2.72 -3.28 10.18
N ARG A 66 2.28 -2.51 11.17
CA ARG A 66 0.85 -2.31 11.45
C ARG A 66 0.24 -1.39 10.43
N ALA A 67 -0.81 -1.82 9.76
CA ALA A 67 -1.48 -1.05 8.72
C ALA A 67 -2.99 -1.02 8.91
N LEU A 68 -3.57 0.13 8.59
CA LEU A 68 -5.00 0.37 8.59
C LEU A 68 -5.40 1.02 7.28
N ASN A 69 -6.32 0.38 6.55
CA ASN A 69 -6.83 0.89 5.29
C ASN A 69 -8.09 1.72 5.52
N LEU A 70 -8.10 2.95 4.99
CA LEU A 70 -9.16 3.94 5.15
C LEU A 70 -10.29 3.79 4.12
N ARG A 71 -10.27 2.76 3.27
CA ARG A 71 -11.33 2.48 2.29
C ARG A 71 -12.47 1.70 2.91
N GLU A 72 -13.65 1.83 2.32
CA GLU A 72 -14.82 1.01 2.66
C GLU A 72 -14.88 -0.28 1.83
N SER A 73 -14.16 -0.33 0.71
CA SER A 73 -14.04 -1.50 -0.16
C SER A 73 -12.58 -1.87 -0.40
N HIS A 74 -12.32 -3.14 -0.66
CA HIS A 74 -10.98 -3.65 -0.94
C HIS A 74 -11.00 -4.54 -2.18
N GLU A 75 -9.85 -4.63 -2.84
CA GLU A 75 -9.63 -5.40 -4.06
C GLU A 75 -8.60 -6.53 -3.85
N ARG A 76 -8.33 -6.90 -2.59
CA ARG A 76 -7.29 -7.87 -2.19
C ARG A 76 -7.86 -8.91 -1.22
N PRO A 77 -8.75 -9.81 -1.71
CA PRO A 77 -9.37 -10.82 -0.86
C PRO A 77 -8.34 -11.72 -0.15
N GLU A 78 -7.25 -12.05 -0.82
CA GLU A 78 -6.14 -12.86 -0.29
C GLU A 78 -5.49 -12.24 0.95
N ALA A 79 -5.38 -10.92 1.00
CA ALA A 79 -4.82 -10.21 2.14
C ALA A 79 -5.82 -10.07 3.29
N VAL A 80 -7.11 -10.06 2.98
CA VAL A 80 -8.18 -10.03 3.99
C VAL A 80 -8.27 -11.35 4.73
N GLU A 81 -8.08 -12.47 4.04
CA GLU A 81 -8.05 -13.80 4.67
C GLU A 81 -6.94 -13.92 5.72
N GLU A 82 -5.75 -13.37 5.44
CA GLU A 82 -4.63 -13.34 6.39
C GLU A 82 -4.70 -12.16 7.38
N THR A 83 -5.67 -11.26 7.23
CA THR A 83 -5.89 -10.10 8.11
C THR A 83 -4.66 -9.20 8.33
N THR A 84 -3.80 -9.05 7.33
CA THR A 84 -2.56 -8.27 7.40
C THR A 84 -2.81 -6.78 7.60
N VAL A 85 -4.01 -6.29 7.23
CA VAL A 85 -4.43 -4.90 7.33
C VAL A 85 -5.84 -4.84 7.93
N VAL A 86 -6.07 -3.93 8.85
CA VAL A 86 -7.41 -3.63 9.35
C VAL A 86 -8.09 -2.63 8.41
N ILE A 87 -9.29 -2.93 7.94
CA ILE A 87 -10.10 -2.03 7.11
C ILE A 87 -11.07 -1.28 8.02
N SER A 88 -10.96 0.05 8.08
CA SER A 88 -11.76 0.87 9.00
C SER A 88 -12.77 1.78 8.32
N GLY A 89 -12.58 2.07 7.02
CA GLY A 89 -13.26 3.22 6.40
C GLY A 89 -12.82 4.55 7.04
N LEU A 90 -13.64 5.58 6.88
CA LEU A 90 -13.31 6.96 7.30
C LEU A 90 -13.93 7.39 8.64
N LYS A 91 -14.68 6.51 9.33
CA LYS A 91 -15.31 6.86 10.60
C LYS A 91 -14.25 6.88 11.72
N LYS A 92 -14.14 8.02 12.42
CA LYS A 92 -13.15 8.24 13.48
C LYS A 92 -13.13 7.13 14.51
N GLU A 93 -14.30 6.69 14.99
CA GLU A 93 -14.44 5.65 16.00
C GLU A 93 -13.87 4.32 15.52
N ARG A 94 -14.06 3.99 14.23
CA ARG A 94 -13.54 2.77 13.62
C ARG A 94 -12.03 2.82 13.42
N ILE A 95 -11.51 4.00 13.05
CA ILE A 95 -10.06 4.21 12.95
C ILE A 95 -9.39 4.00 14.31
N LEU A 96 -9.91 4.62 15.36
CA LEU A 96 -9.37 4.47 16.71
C LEU A 96 -9.44 3.03 17.21
N GLN A 97 -10.57 2.35 17.00
CA GLN A 97 -10.73 0.93 17.33
C GLN A 97 -9.75 0.05 16.55
N GLY A 98 -9.56 0.31 15.26
CA GLY A 98 -8.59 -0.41 14.43
C GLY A 98 -7.16 -0.23 14.94
N ILE A 99 -6.77 0.98 15.32
CA ILE A 99 -5.45 1.24 15.93
C ILE A 99 -5.26 0.46 17.23
N GLU A 100 -6.29 0.40 18.08
CA GLU A 100 -6.25 -0.35 19.34
C GLU A 100 -6.05 -1.86 19.09
N ILE A 101 -6.76 -2.44 18.13
CA ILE A 101 -6.59 -3.83 17.72
C ILE A 101 -5.16 -4.10 17.25
N LEU A 102 -4.61 -3.20 16.43
CA LEU A 102 -3.27 -3.35 15.87
C LEU A 102 -2.13 -3.27 16.89
N GLN A 103 -2.37 -2.75 18.10
CA GLN A 103 -1.34 -2.71 19.16
C GLN A 103 -0.79 -4.08 19.53
N ASN A 104 -1.61 -5.12 19.41
CA ASN A 104 -1.24 -6.50 19.73
C ASN A 104 -0.50 -7.22 18.58
N GLN A 105 -0.36 -6.59 17.42
CA GLN A 105 0.39 -7.15 16.32
C GLN A 105 1.90 -6.99 16.54
N PHE A 106 2.64 -8.08 16.41
CA PHE A 106 4.10 -8.06 16.37
C PHE A 106 4.58 -7.48 15.04
N THR A 107 5.72 -6.78 15.06
CA THR A 107 6.28 -6.11 13.89
C THR A 107 7.73 -6.52 13.64
N GLY A 108 8.27 -6.24 12.47
CA GLY A 108 9.62 -6.54 12.08
C GLY A 108 9.88 -8.05 11.94
N LEU A 109 10.88 -8.57 12.66
CA LEU A 109 11.27 -9.98 12.55
C LEU A 109 10.32 -10.95 13.24
N LYS A 110 9.56 -10.50 14.22
CA LYS A 110 8.55 -11.31 14.90
C LYS A 110 7.20 -11.14 14.20
N ARG A 111 6.50 -12.25 13.99
CA ARG A 111 5.18 -12.25 13.35
C ARG A 111 4.18 -13.05 14.17
N ASN A 112 2.98 -12.54 14.29
CA ASN A 112 1.79 -13.27 14.70
C ASN A 112 0.70 -13.30 13.62
N ILE A 113 1.00 -12.71 12.46
CA ILE A 113 0.20 -12.78 11.23
C ILE A 113 1.13 -13.30 10.12
N ASN A 114 0.66 -14.28 9.37
CA ASN A 114 1.44 -14.86 8.28
C ASN A 114 1.62 -13.88 7.12
N ILE A 115 2.67 -14.08 6.35
CA ILE A 115 2.78 -13.43 5.06
C ILE A 115 1.78 -14.06 4.09
N VAL A 116 1.05 -13.24 3.35
CA VAL A 116 0.14 -13.71 2.30
C VAL A 116 0.92 -14.55 1.28
N ASN A 117 0.47 -15.76 1.00
CA ASN A 117 1.19 -16.68 0.13
C ASN A 117 1.45 -16.11 -1.26
N ASP A 118 0.49 -15.40 -1.82
CA ASP A 118 0.60 -14.77 -3.14
C ASP A 118 1.66 -13.66 -3.19
N TYR A 119 1.99 -13.06 -2.04
CA TYR A 119 3.03 -12.02 -1.92
C TYR A 119 4.40 -12.59 -1.57
N ASN A 120 4.46 -13.84 -1.12
CA ASN A 120 5.70 -14.53 -0.77
C ASN A 120 6.33 -15.30 -1.94
N VAL A 121 6.22 -14.75 -3.14
CA VAL A 121 6.68 -15.40 -4.37
C VAL A 121 8.02 -14.81 -4.80
N LYS A 122 9.00 -15.69 -4.99
CA LYS A 122 10.33 -15.32 -5.51
C LYS A 122 10.34 -15.29 -7.05
N ASN A 123 11.28 -14.55 -7.62
CA ASN A 123 11.57 -14.53 -9.04
C ASN A 123 10.38 -14.07 -9.92
N VAL A 124 9.60 -13.09 -9.46
CA VAL A 124 8.43 -12.57 -10.18
C VAL A 124 8.83 -12.02 -11.54
N SER A 125 9.89 -11.23 -11.64
CA SER A 125 10.39 -10.68 -12.90
C SER A 125 10.69 -11.78 -13.94
N PHE A 126 11.33 -12.86 -13.51
CA PHE A 126 11.63 -14.00 -14.37
C PHE A 126 10.37 -14.75 -14.87
N LYS A 127 9.35 -14.84 -14.01
CA LYS A 127 8.05 -15.41 -14.40
C LYS A 127 7.33 -14.52 -15.40
N VAL A 128 7.34 -13.19 -15.18
CA VAL A 128 6.74 -12.20 -16.09
C VAL A 128 7.42 -12.24 -17.45
N GLU A 129 8.75 -12.28 -17.52
CA GLU A 129 9.51 -12.41 -18.77
C GLU A 129 9.06 -13.64 -19.57
N ARG A 130 8.99 -14.81 -18.90
CA ARG A 130 8.55 -16.05 -19.54
C ARG A 130 7.10 -15.99 -19.99
N LEU A 131 6.22 -15.37 -19.21
CA LEU A 131 4.82 -15.20 -19.57
C LEU A 131 4.71 -14.33 -20.85
N ILE A 132 5.42 -13.20 -20.89
CA ILE A 132 5.44 -12.34 -22.06
C ILE A 132 5.94 -13.11 -23.29
N ALA A 133 7.08 -13.80 -23.16
CA ALA A 133 7.64 -14.58 -24.28
C ALA A 133 6.70 -15.68 -24.78
N SER A 134 5.90 -16.27 -23.87
CA SER A 134 4.95 -17.34 -24.23
C SER A 134 3.70 -16.83 -24.95
N TYR A 135 3.27 -15.61 -24.67
CA TYR A 135 1.96 -15.12 -25.11
C TYR A 135 2.01 -13.97 -26.13
N ILE A 136 3.17 -13.40 -26.40
CA ILE A 136 3.31 -12.19 -27.23
C ILE A 136 2.69 -12.38 -28.64
N ASP A 137 2.98 -13.49 -29.30
CA ASP A 137 2.46 -13.75 -30.65
C ASP A 137 0.96 -14.06 -30.63
N TYR A 138 0.49 -14.79 -29.60
CA TYR A 138 -0.92 -15.06 -29.43
C TYR A 138 -1.71 -13.75 -29.22
N VAL A 139 -1.25 -12.89 -28.32
CA VAL A 139 -1.90 -11.60 -28.01
C VAL A 139 -1.89 -10.69 -29.24
N ASN A 140 -0.78 -10.61 -29.94
CA ASN A 140 -0.69 -9.79 -31.15
C ASN A 140 -1.67 -10.26 -32.23
N ARG A 141 -1.75 -11.57 -32.47
CA ARG A 141 -2.63 -12.17 -33.50
C ARG A 141 -4.11 -12.13 -33.10
N VAL A 142 -4.45 -12.54 -31.87
CA VAL A 142 -5.85 -12.76 -31.46
C VAL A 142 -6.48 -11.53 -30.87
N VAL A 143 -5.75 -10.79 -30.01
CA VAL A 143 -6.29 -9.62 -29.30
C VAL A 143 -6.12 -8.34 -30.12
N TRP A 144 -4.92 -8.14 -30.64
CA TRP A 144 -4.59 -6.90 -31.36
C TRP A 144 -4.78 -6.99 -32.88
N GLN A 145 -5.09 -8.21 -33.40
CA GLN A 145 -5.33 -8.48 -34.82
C GLN A 145 -4.24 -7.90 -35.75
N LYS A 146 -2.98 -7.92 -35.28
CA LYS A 146 -1.85 -7.47 -36.07
C LYS A 146 -1.51 -8.50 -37.13
N GLU A 147 -1.37 -8.05 -38.38
CA GLU A 147 -0.76 -8.84 -39.47
C GLU A 147 0.75 -8.87 -39.28
N PHE A 148 1.37 -10.04 -39.47
CA PHE A 148 2.82 -10.25 -39.41
C PHE A 148 3.37 -10.45 -40.83
#